data_b5094de82335e962b6b7a385b47f0ec8
#
_entry.id   b5094de82335e962b6b7a385b47f0ec8
#
_cell.length_a   1.000
_cell.length_b   1.000
_cell.length_c   1.000
_cell.angle_alpha   90.00
_cell.angle_beta   90.00
_cell.angle_gamma   90.00
#
_symmetry.space_group_name_H-M   'P 1'
#
loop_
_entity.id
_entity.type
_entity.pdbx_description
1 polymer ?
#
loop_
_entity_poly.entity_id
_entity_poly.type
_entity_poly.pdbx_seq_one_letter_code
_entity_poly.pdbx_strand_id
1 'polypeptide(L)'
;MTIKISSFKAYDIRGQLPHEINPEIAYRVGNATAEYLSAKKMILGRDIRASSKELSESMASGLMDAGVDVIDIGECGTENVYYATGELKSCGGVMVTASHNPSDYNGFKIVSENAKPISSETGLLDIRKIAESDKRLIAETKGNLAQRDLNQSYVKKVLSFIDPSSISKLKVVMNPGNGGAGVYAEFISKNIPIEIIKLNFDPDSSFPNGIPNPMIEENRASTSQAVIDNKADLGIAWDGDFDRCFFFDEKGNFIEGYYLVGLLAKSFLIKNRNERVIYDPRLTWNTIDVVERYGGDAIQCQSGHSFIK
;
A
#
# COMPACT_ATOMS: atom_id res chain seq x y z
N MET A 1 16.45 17.51 -23.06
CA MET A 1 16.23 18.70 -22.20
C MET A 1 16.08 18.24 -20.78
N THR A 2 16.82 18.86 -19.85
CA THR A 2 16.57 18.71 -18.42
C THR A 2 15.18 19.25 -18.10
N ILE A 3 14.43 18.52 -17.31
CA ILE A 3 13.11 18.93 -16.79
C ILE A 3 13.17 19.04 -15.27
N LYS A 4 12.27 19.80 -14.69
CA LYS A 4 12.08 19.83 -13.23
C LYS A 4 10.83 19.04 -12.87
N ILE A 5 10.95 18.09 -11.95
CA ILE A 5 9.85 17.24 -11.51
C ILE A 5 9.47 17.61 -10.08
N SER A 6 8.33 18.28 -9.91
CA SER A 6 7.84 18.79 -8.61
C SER A 6 7.17 17.72 -7.74
N SER A 7 6.83 16.58 -8.34
CA SER A 7 6.06 15.50 -7.69
C SER A 7 6.86 14.67 -6.69
N PHE A 8 8.18 14.77 -6.61
CA PHE A 8 8.97 14.08 -5.58
C PHE A 8 8.72 14.70 -4.20
N LYS A 9 8.23 13.89 -3.25
CA LYS A 9 7.97 14.26 -1.85
C LYS A 9 9.00 13.60 -0.92
N ALA A 10 8.75 13.61 0.39
CA ALA A 10 9.69 13.05 1.36
C ALA A 10 9.82 11.51 1.28
N TYR A 11 8.76 10.80 0.94
CA TYR A 11 8.72 9.33 0.97
C TYR A 11 8.02 8.67 -0.22
N ASP A 12 7.53 9.44 -1.17
CA ASP A 12 6.92 8.95 -2.41
C ASP A 12 7.01 10.01 -3.52
N ILE A 13 6.51 9.65 -4.69
CA ILE A 13 6.30 10.57 -5.81
C ILE A 13 4.82 10.75 -5.96
N ARG A 14 4.31 11.99 -5.89
CA ARG A 14 2.88 12.27 -5.93
C ARG A 14 2.60 13.65 -6.51
N GLY A 15 1.68 13.73 -7.46
CA GLY A 15 1.34 14.98 -8.09
C GLY A 15 0.02 14.95 -8.84
N GLN A 16 -0.42 16.13 -9.25
CA GLN A 16 -1.64 16.34 -10.01
C GLN A 16 -1.42 16.07 -11.51
N LEU A 17 -2.37 15.39 -12.12
CA LEU A 17 -2.40 15.14 -13.56
C LEU A 17 -2.91 16.38 -14.33
N PRO A 18 -2.42 16.62 -15.52
CA PRO A 18 -1.26 16.00 -16.18
C PRO A 18 0.05 16.74 -15.90
N HIS A 19 0.03 17.79 -15.07
CA HIS A 19 1.11 18.78 -14.98
C HIS A 19 2.28 18.30 -14.13
N GLU A 20 2.01 17.62 -13.01
CA GLU A 20 3.04 17.14 -12.08
C GLU A 20 3.33 15.64 -12.23
N ILE A 21 2.37 14.86 -12.74
CA ILE A 21 2.49 13.45 -13.10
C ILE A 21 1.85 13.25 -14.49
N ASN A 22 2.55 12.53 -15.35
CA ASN A 22 2.12 12.16 -16.70
C ASN A 22 2.95 10.99 -17.23
N PRO A 23 2.63 10.41 -18.40
CA PRO A 23 3.36 9.28 -18.95
C PRO A 23 4.87 9.52 -19.17
N GLU A 24 5.27 10.73 -19.58
CA GLU A 24 6.69 11.06 -19.74
C GLU A 24 7.44 11.04 -18.40
N ILE A 25 6.83 11.57 -17.35
CA ILE A 25 7.42 11.52 -15.98
C ILE A 25 7.48 10.07 -15.49
N ALA A 26 6.43 9.27 -15.72
CA ALA A 26 6.41 7.85 -15.35
C ALA A 26 7.55 7.07 -16.04
N TYR A 27 7.73 7.28 -17.34
CA TYR A 27 8.83 6.69 -18.09
C TYR A 27 10.19 7.07 -17.51
N ARG A 28 10.41 8.37 -17.26
CA ARG A 28 11.66 8.89 -16.70
C ARG A 28 11.96 8.32 -15.32
N VAL A 29 10.97 8.25 -14.47
CA VAL A 29 11.11 7.67 -13.13
C VAL A 29 11.44 6.19 -13.22
N GLY A 30 10.78 5.43 -14.11
CA GLY A 30 11.09 4.02 -14.34
C GLY A 30 12.53 3.80 -14.77
N ASN A 31 12.98 4.55 -15.78
CA ASN A 31 14.35 4.48 -16.27
C ASN A 31 15.39 4.86 -15.19
N ALA A 32 15.13 5.94 -14.46
CA ALA A 32 15.98 6.38 -13.35
C ALA A 32 16.01 5.38 -12.19
N THR A 33 14.89 4.73 -11.88
CA THR A 33 14.83 3.70 -10.85
C THR A 33 15.64 2.47 -11.24
N ALA A 34 15.59 2.07 -12.51
CA ALA A 34 16.41 0.98 -13.06
C ALA A 34 17.91 1.27 -12.90
N GLU A 35 18.33 2.48 -13.24
CA GLU A 35 19.72 2.92 -13.12
C GLU A 35 20.17 2.96 -11.66
N TYR A 36 19.40 3.62 -10.79
CA TYR A 36 19.71 3.77 -9.37
C TYR A 36 19.87 2.41 -8.66
N LEU A 37 18.95 1.49 -8.90
CA LEU A 37 18.97 0.16 -8.29
C LEU A 37 19.91 -0.83 -9.03
N SER A 38 20.50 -0.45 -10.16
CA SER A 38 21.20 -1.40 -11.05
C SER A 38 20.34 -2.64 -11.30
N ALA A 39 19.05 -2.42 -11.52
CA ALA A 39 18.02 -3.46 -11.49
C ALA A 39 18.14 -4.42 -12.68
N LYS A 40 17.82 -5.70 -12.43
CA LYS A 40 17.66 -6.73 -13.46
C LYS A 40 16.21 -7.17 -13.61
N LYS A 41 15.46 -7.11 -12.50
CA LYS A 41 14.04 -7.52 -12.43
C LYS A 41 13.31 -6.62 -11.45
N MET A 42 12.15 -6.09 -11.85
CA MET A 42 11.32 -5.22 -11.03
C MET A 42 9.87 -5.71 -11.03
N ILE A 43 9.21 -5.52 -9.89
CA ILE A 43 7.76 -5.71 -9.77
C ILE A 43 7.04 -4.41 -10.08
N LEU A 44 5.93 -4.51 -10.78
CA LEU A 44 5.06 -3.37 -11.06
C LEU A 44 3.61 -3.74 -10.72
N GLY A 45 2.97 -2.89 -9.93
CA GLY A 45 1.55 -2.99 -9.59
C GLY A 45 0.90 -1.63 -9.67
N ARG A 46 -0.43 -1.61 -9.75
CA ARG A 46 -1.19 -0.36 -9.82
C ARG A 46 -2.50 -0.45 -9.04
N ASP A 47 -2.96 0.70 -8.58
CA ASP A 47 -4.31 0.83 -8.03
C ASP A 47 -5.37 0.95 -9.16
N ILE A 48 -6.63 1.09 -8.76
CA ILE A 48 -7.78 1.13 -9.67
C ILE A 48 -7.99 2.48 -10.36
N ARG A 49 -7.19 3.52 -10.09
CA ARG A 49 -7.36 4.86 -10.66
C ARG A 49 -7.31 4.81 -12.19
N ALA A 50 -8.15 5.61 -12.84
CA ALA A 50 -8.25 5.64 -14.30
C ALA A 50 -6.90 5.89 -15.01
N SER A 51 -6.03 6.72 -14.41
CA SER A 51 -4.72 7.04 -14.96
C SER A 51 -3.64 5.98 -14.65
N SER A 52 -3.89 5.05 -13.70
CA SER A 52 -2.85 4.14 -13.22
C SER A 52 -2.37 3.15 -14.28
N LYS A 53 -3.25 2.74 -15.20
CA LYS A 53 -2.88 1.84 -16.29
C LYS A 53 -1.86 2.49 -17.24
N GLU A 54 -2.16 3.68 -17.76
CA GLU A 54 -1.28 4.40 -18.68
C GLU A 54 0.08 4.74 -18.04
N LEU A 55 0.06 5.19 -16.78
CA LEU A 55 1.28 5.50 -16.04
C LEU A 55 2.11 4.24 -15.77
N SER A 56 1.47 3.11 -15.48
CA SER A 56 2.11 1.81 -15.29
C SER A 56 2.79 1.32 -16.58
N GLU A 57 2.12 1.42 -17.72
CA GLU A 57 2.66 1.05 -19.04
C GLU A 57 3.89 1.90 -19.38
N SER A 58 3.83 3.21 -19.10
CA SER A 58 4.96 4.12 -19.33
C SER A 58 6.13 3.85 -18.37
N MET A 59 5.84 3.57 -17.11
CA MET A 59 6.83 3.14 -16.11
C MET A 59 7.55 1.85 -16.56
N ALA A 60 6.78 0.85 -16.98
CA ALA A 60 7.31 -0.41 -17.52
C ALA A 60 8.21 -0.17 -18.73
N SER A 61 7.81 0.71 -19.64
CA SER A 61 8.63 1.06 -20.80
C SER A 61 9.98 1.66 -20.41
N GLY A 62 10.00 2.57 -19.42
CA GLY A 62 11.24 3.15 -18.91
C GLY A 62 12.17 2.13 -18.25
N LEU A 63 11.62 1.19 -17.49
CA LEU A 63 12.36 0.07 -16.88
C LEU A 63 12.93 -0.87 -17.97
N MET A 64 12.08 -1.25 -18.93
CA MET A 64 12.50 -2.18 -19.99
C MET A 64 13.56 -1.60 -20.93
N ASP A 65 13.46 -0.32 -21.28
CA ASP A 65 14.47 0.34 -22.12
C ASP A 65 15.84 0.37 -21.41
N ALA A 66 15.86 0.38 -20.08
CA ALA A 66 17.07 0.22 -19.28
C ALA A 66 17.53 -1.25 -19.14
N GLY A 67 16.88 -2.22 -19.83
CA GLY A 67 17.25 -3.63 -19.81
C GLY A 67 16.70 -4.43 -18.62
N VAL A 68 15.68 -3.92 -17.94
CA VAL A 68 15.08 -4.55 -16.75
C VAL A 68 13.86 -5.40 -17.16
N ASP A 69 13.83 -6.64 -16.72
CA ASP A 69 12.63 -7.47 -16.81
C ASP A 69 11.58 -7.00 -15.82
N VAL A 70 10.36 -6.76 -16.29
CA VAL A 70 9.24 -6.26 -15.50
C VAL A 70 8.21 -7.36 -15.29
N ILE A 71 7.83 -7.59 -14.04
CA ILE A 71 6.71 -8.46 -13.69
C ILE A 71 5.53 -7.58 -13.27
N ASP A 72 4.55 -7.42 -14.14
CA ASP A 72 3.29 -6.71 -13.86
C ASP A 72 2.35 -7.67 -13.11
N ILE A 73 2.01 -7.28 -11.86
CA ILE A 73 1.06 -8.02 -11.03
C ILE A 73 -0.37 -7.48 -11.12
N GLY A 74 -0.60 -6.51 -12.00
CA GLY A 74 -1.93 -5.99 -12.30
C GLY A 74 -2.47 -5.00 -11.26
N GLU A 75 -3.79 -4.96 -11.15
CA GLU A 75 -4.48 -4.15 -10.14
C GLU A 75 -4.37 -4.78 -8.77
N CYS A 76 -3.83 -4.03 -7.81
CA CYS A 76 -3.48 -4.54 -6.49
C CYS A 76 -3.34 -3.39 -5.47
N GLY A 77 -3.02 -3.73 -4.24
CA GLY A 77 -2.62 -2.76 -3.22
C GLY A 77 -1.12 -2.63 -3.05
N THR A 78 -0.74 -1.66 -2.27
CA THR A 78 0.67 -1.38 -1.97
C THR A 78 1.37 -2.60 -1.36
N GLU A 79 0.75 -3.29 -0.42
CA GLU A 79 1.32 -4.46 0.26
C GLU A 79 1.50 -5.69 -0.67
N ASN A 80 0.72 -5.76 -1.76
CA ASN A 80 0.90 -6.81 -2.77
C ASN A 80 2.23 -6.64 -3.52
N VAL A 81 2.61 -5.39 -3.85
CA VAL A 81 3.91 -5.08 -4.46
C VAL A 81 5.04 -5.44 -3.51
N TYR A 82 4.90 -5.15 -2.21
CA TYR A 82 5.90 -5.53 -1.20
C TYR A 82 6.05 -7.05 -1.09
N TYR A 83 4.92 -7.75 -1.00
CA TYR A 83 4.90 -9.21 -0.99
C TYR A 83 5.58 -9.78 -2.25
N ALA A 84 5.19 -9.32 -3.43
CA ALA A 84 5.72 -9.80 -4.69
C ALA A 84 7.23 -9.54 -4.82
N THR A 85 7.70 -8.37 -4.34
CA THR A 85 9.12 -8.00 -4.33
C THR A 85 9.95 -9.02 -3.54
N GLY A 86 9.50 -9.39 -2.34
CA GLY A 86 10.16 -10.39 -1.51
C GLY A 86 10.02 -11.81 -2.05
N GLU A 87 8.80 -12.22 -2.41
CA GLU A 87 8.48 -13.58 -2.88
C GLU A 87 9.23 -13.94 -4.16
N LEU A 88 9.29 -13.01 -5.12
CA LEU A 88 9.95 -13.23 -6.40
C LEU A 88 11.43 -12.80 -6.40
N LYS A 89 11.96 -12.39 -5.26
CA LYS A 89 13.36 -11.93 -5.10
C LYS A 89 13.76 -10.97 -6.21
N SER A 90 12.97 -9.90 -6.38
CA SER A 90 13.24 -8.84 -7.35
C SER A 90 14.18 -7.78 -6.76
N CYS A 91 14.80 -6.98 -7.62
CA CYS A 91 15.65 -5.87 -7.20
C CYS A 91 14.85 -4.74 -6.55
N GLY A 92 13.54 -4.74 -6.75
CA GLY A 92 12.62 -3.78 -6.17
C GLY A 92 11.22 -3.89 -6.76
N GLY A 93 10.36 -2.95 -6.38
CA GLY A 93 9.00 -2.85 -6.86
C GLY A 93 8.49 -1.42 -6.93
N VAL A 94 7.54 -1.18 -7.81
CA VAL A 94 6.84 0.09 -7.94
C VAL A 94 5.34 -0.13 -7.84
N MET A 95 4.69 0.61 -6.95
CA MET A 95 3.24 0.73 -6.89
C MET A 95 2.81 2.06 -7.50
N VAL A 96 1.99 2.01 -8.54
CA VAL A 96 1.38 3.19 -9.16
C VAL A 96 0.10 3.53 -8.43
N THR A 97 0.12 4.60 -7.64
CA THR A 97 -1.00 5.00 -6.77
C THR A 97 -0.86 6.42 -6.25
N ALA A 98 -1.98 7.04 -5.92
CA ALA A 98 -2.02 8.22 -5.07
C ALA A 98 -2.79 7.98 -3.76
N SER A 99 -3.02 6.71 -3.38
CA SER A 99 -3.68 6.32 -2.12
C SER A 99 -5.04 7.04 -1.96
N HIS A 100 -5.14 7.96 -1.00
CA HIS A 100 -6.34 8.70 -0.64
C HIS A 100 -6.41 10.13 -1.22
N ASN A 101 -5.53 10.49 -2.17
CA ASN A 101 -5.59 11.79 -2.83
C ASN A 101 -6.79 11.88 -3.79
N PRO A 102 -7.22 13.10 -4.18
CA PRO A 102 -8.25 13.30 -5.20
C PRO A 102 -8.02 12.50 -6.49
N SER A 103 -9.08 12.30 -7.28
CA SER A 103 -9.04 11.44 -8.48
C SER A 103 -8.11 11.95 -9.57
N ASP A 104 -7.82 13.25 -9.59
CA ASP A 104 -6.89 13.93 -10.50
C ASP A 104 -5.42 13.84 -10.06
N TYR A 105 -5.12 13.08 -9.00
CA TYR A 105 -3.76 12.79 -8.55
C TYR A 105 -3.36 11.36 -8.86
N ASN A 106 -2.05 11.18 -9.10
CA ASN A 106 -1.42 9.85 -9.11
C ASN A 106 0.04 9.95 -8.65
N GLY A 107 0.75 8.82 -8.61
CA GLY A 107 2.13 8.80 -8.16
C GLY A 107 2.76 7.42 -8.10
N PHE A 108 3.90 7.33 -7.44
CA PHE A 108 4.69 6.10 -7.37
C PHE A 108 5.26 5.92 -5.96
N LYS A 109 5.00 4.75 -5.37
CA LYS A 109 5.72 4.25 -4.21
C LYS A 109 6.76 3.25 -4.69
N ILE A 110 8.02 3.44 -4.33
CA ILE A 110 9.14 2.64 -4.80
C ILE A 110 9.77 1.91 -3.62
N VAL A 111 10.04 0.63 -3.80
CA VAL A 111 10.81 -0.16 -2.85
C VAL A 111 12.02 -0.78 -3.54
N SER A 112 13.09 -0.97 -2.79
CA SER A 112 14.27 -1.74 -3.19
C SER A 112 14.11 -3.22 -2.82
N GLU A 113 15.17 -3.98 -2.95
CA GLU A 113 15.24 -5.40 -2.55
C GLU A 113 14.72 -5.60 -1.11
N ASN A 114 14.04 -6.71 -0.88
CA ASN A 114 13.37 -7.05 0.38
C ASN A 114 12.26 -6.06 0.77
N ALA A 115 11.67 -5.39 -0.22
CA ALA A 115 10.58 -4.42 -0.06
C ALA A 115 10.92 -3.24 0.86
N LYS A 116 12.19 -2.82 0.92
CA LYS A 116 12.60 -1.64 1.70
C LYS A 116 12.15 -0.37 1.00
N PRO A 117 11.33 0.49 1.63
CA PRO A 117 10.88 1.73 1.01
C PRO A 117 12.04 2.67 0.67
N ILE A 118 11.94 3.34 -0.49
CA ILE A 118 12.88 4.36 -0.90
C ILE A 118 12.29 5.74 -0.58
N SER A 119 12.93 6.45 0.36
CA SER A 119 12.59 7.81 0.79
C SER A 119 13.62 8.84 0.30
N SER A 120 13.37 10.10 0.60
CA SER A 120 14.35 11.17 0.35
C SER A 120 15.72 10.91 0.98
N GLU A 121 15.76 10.16 2.10
CA GLU A 121 17.00 9.82 2.80
C GLU A 121 17.68 8.55 2.26
N THR A 122 16.94 7.71 1.52
CA THR A 122 17.42 6.40 1.08
C THR A 122 17.51 6.25 -0.44
N GLY A 123 17.46 7.35 -1.19
CA GLY A 123 17.73 7.36 -2.63
C GLY A 123 16.69 8.03 -3.53
N LEU A 124 15.53 8.45 -3.00
CA LEU A 124 14.47 9.07 -3.83
C LEU A 124 14.96 10.37 -4.49
N LEU A 125 15.83 11.14 -3.82
CA LEU A 125 16.45 12.36 -4.38
C LEU A 125 17.48 12.05 -5.47
N ASP A 126 18.14 10.91 -5.41
CA ASP A 126 19.07 10.49 -6.46
C ASP A 126 18.31 9.98 -7.68
N ILE A 127 17.24 9.22 -7.50
CA ILE A 127 16.31 8.87 -8.58
C ILE A 127 15.76 10.14 -9.25
N ARG A 128 15.40 11.17 -8.47
CA ARG A 128 14.96 12.46 -9.01
C ARG A 128 16.02 13.09 -9.90
N LYS A 129 17.28 13.20 -9.44
CA LYS A 129 18.38 13.80 -10.23
C LYS A 129 18.57 13.09 -11.57
N ILE A 130 18.50 11.75 -11.57
CA ILE A 130 18.63 10.94 -12.79
C ILE A 130 17.40 11.19 -13.69
N ALA A 131 16.17 11.17 -13.16
CA ALA A 131 14.94 11.38 -13.91
C ALA A 131 14.86 12.80 -14.55
N GLU A 132 15.36 13.82 -13.85
CA GLU A 132 15.41 15.21 -14.32
C GLU A 132 16.50 15.44 -15.39
N SER A 133 17.50 14.58 -15.49
CA SER A 133 18.56 14.71 -16.48
C SER A 133 18.04 14.52 -17.92
N ASP A 134 18.82 14.85 -18.92
CA ASP A 134 18.52 14.58 -20.32
C ASP A 134 19.08 13.23 -20.82
N LYS A 135 19.82 12.54 -19.98
CA LYS A 135 20.32 11.19 -20.25
C LYS A 135 19.30 10.13 -19.88
N ARG A 136 19.29 9.05 -20.62
CA ARG A 136 18.51 7.83 -20.34
C ARG A 136 19.44 6.64 -20.42
N LEU A 137 19.25 5.71 -19.49
CA LEU A 137 19.89 4.41 -19.60
C LEU A 137 19.16 3.61 -20.67
N ILE A 138 19.82 3.33 -21.78
CA ILE A 138 19.31 2.51 -22.86
C ILE A 138 20.22 1.30 -22.98
N ALA A 139 19.65 0.12 -22.69
CA ALA A 139 20.39 -1.14 -22.79
C ALA A 139 20.44 -1.62 -24.25
N GLU A 140 21.47 -2.37 -24.60
CA GLU A 140 21.56 -3.04 -25.91
C GLU A 140 20.38 -4.00 -26.14
N THR A 141 19.96 -4.67 -25.09
CA THR A 141 18.80 -5.57 -25.12
C THR A 141 17.75 -5.04 -24.15
N LYS A 142 16.57 -4.75 -24.69
CA LYS A 142 15.41 -4.32 -23.90
C LYS A 142 14.95 -5.46 -22.99
N GLY A 143 14.54 -5.12 -21.78
CA GLY A 143 13.90 -6.09 -20.85
C GLY A 143 12.54 -6.56 -21.32
N ASN A 144 12.03 -7.61 -20.71
CA ASN A 144 10.74 -8.23 -21.04
C ASN A 144 9.66 -7.83 -20.06
N LEU A 145 8.41 -7.79 -20.52
CA LEU A 145 7.22 -7.63 -19.67
C LEU A 145 6.53 -9.00 -19.53
N ALA A 146 6.35 -9.45 -18.30
CA ALA A 146 5.56 -10.63 -17.98
C ALA A 146 4.44 -10.27 -17.00
N GLN A 147 3.24 -10.79 -17.23
CA GLN A 147 2.13 -10.65 -16.28
C GLN A 147 2.09 -11.86 -15.33
N ARG A 148 1.84 -11.60 -14.05
CA ARG A 148 1.66 -12.66 -13.04
C ARG A 148 0.52 -12.32 -12.08
N ASP A 149 -0.42 -13.24 -11.95
CA ASP A 149 -1.40 -13.21 -10.87
C ASP A 149 -0.79 -13.85 -9.60
N LEU A 150 -0.68 -13.04 -8.54
CA LEU A 150 -0.20 -13.46 -7.22
C LEU A 150 -1.28 -13.42 -6.15
N ASN A 151 -2.54 -13.17 -6.51
CA ASN A 151 -3.63 -12.95 -5.55
C ASN A 151 -3.79 -14.13 -4.58
N GLN A 152 -3.82 -15.36 -5.09
CA GLN A 152 -3.98 -16.53 -4.24
C GLN A 152 -2.78 -16.75 -3.32
N SER A 153 -1.55 -16.55 -3.81
CA SER A 153 -0.34 -16.71 -2.99
C SER A 153 -0.24 -15.62 -1.93
N TYR A 154 -0.62 -14.40 -2.25
CA TYR A 154 -0.72 -13.30 -1.28
C TYR A 154 -1.75 -13.59 -0.17
N VAL A 155 -2.97 -14.00 -0.56
CA VAL A 155 -4.02 -14.36 0.41
C VAL A 155 -3.57 -15.52 1.31
N LYS A 156 -2.92 -16.54 0.74
CA LYS A 156 -2.34 -17.64 1.53
C LYS A 156 -1.29 -17.12 2.52
N LYS A 157 -0.45 -16.17 2.10
CA LYS A 157 0.53 -15.54 2.99
C LYS A 157 -0.15 -14.78 4.12
N VAL A 158 -1.17 -13.96 3.83
CA VAL A 158 -1.94 -13.22 4.85
C VAL A 158 -2.59 -14.18 5.85
N LEU A 159 -3.25 -15.23 5.38
CA LEU A 159 -3.87 -16.23 6.24
C LEU A 159 -2.86 -17.02 7.09
N SER A 160 -1.60 -17.10 6.67
CA SER A 160 -0.56 -17.79 7.45
C SER A 160 -0.18 -17.07 8.77
N PHE A 161 -0.58 -15.82 8.95
CA PHE A 161 -0.34 -15.07 10.20
C PHE A 161 -1.35 -15.41 11.31
N ILE A 162 -2.44 -16.08 10.98
CA ILE A 162 -3.52 -16.42 11.89
C ILE A 162 -3.80 -17.93 11.88
N ASP A 163 -4.49 -18.38 12.92
CA ASP A 163 -5.16 -19.69 12.92
C ASP A 163 -6.64 -19.46 12.60
N PRO A 164 -7.12 -19.81 11.39
CA PRO A 164 -8.52 -19.61 11.01
C PRO A 164 -9.51 -20.32 11.94
N SER A 165 -9.10 -21.41 12.59
CA SER A 165 -9.96 -22.15 13.52
C SER A 165 -10.22 -21.41 14.84
N SER A 166 -9.38 -20.43 15.16
CA SER A 166 -9.53 -19.58 16.35
C SER A 166 -10.53 -18.43 16.17
N ILE A 167 -10.99 -18.20 14.92
CA ILE A 167 -11.89 -17.09 14.60
C ILE A 167 -13.34 -17.53 14.84
N SER A 168 -14.07 -16.79 15.69
CA SER A 168 -15.49 -16.97 15.87
C SER A 168 -16.28 -16.55 14.62
N LYS A 169 -17.50 -17.06 14.48
CA LYS A 169 -18.41 -16.57 13.43
C LYS A 169 -18.76 -15.11 13.69
N LEU A 170 -18.39 -14.22 12.78
CA LEU A 170 -18.64 -12.78 12.87
C LEU A 170 -19.37 -12.28 11.63
N LYS A 171 -20.25 -11.30 11.84
CA LYS A 171 -20.85 -10.49 10.79
C LYS A 171 -20.07 -9.17 10.69
N VAL A 172 -19.46 -8.90 9.53
CA VAL A 172 -18.53 -7.79 9.34
C VAL A 172 -18.97 -6.90 8.18
N VAL A 173 -19.19 -5.62 8.43
CA VAL A 173 -19.31 -4.63 7.36
C VAL A 173 -17.94 -4.36 6.79
N MET A 174 -17.77 -4.48 5.47
CA MET A 174 -16.53 -4.19 4.77
C MET A 174 -16.75 -3.10 3.72
N ASN A 175 -16.05 -1.98 3.89
CA ASN A 175 -16.14 -0.81 3.03
C ASN A 175 -14.78 -0.46 2.39
N PRO A 176 -14.46 -0.99 1.21
CA PRO A 176 -13.29 -0.57 0.43
C PRO A 176 -13.40 0.84 -0.17
N GLY A 177 -14.56 1.51 -0.06
CA GLY A 177 -14.77 2.82 -0.67
C GLY A 177 -14.63 2.82 -2.19
N ASN A 178 -15.05 1.74 -2.84
CA ASN A 178 -14.82 1.48 -4.26
C ASN A 178 -13.34 1.35 -4.66
N GLY A 179 -12.43 1.15 -3.68
CA GLY A 179 -11.02 0.81 -3.91
C GLY A 179 -10.78 -0.68 -4.14
N GLY A 180 -9.50 -1.09 -4.23
CA GLY A 180 -9.11 -2.46 -4.56
C GLY A 180 -9.28 -3.50 -3.45
N ALA A 181 -9.49 -3.10 -2.19
CA ALA A 181 -9.52 -4.01 -1.03
C ALA A 181 -10.62 -5.07 -1.09
N GLY A 182 -11.77 -4.78 -1.74
CA GLY A 182 -12.91 -5.67 -1.82
C GLY A 182 -12.58 -7.04 -2.43
N VAL A 183 -11.75 -7.06 -3.46
CA VAL A 183 -11.31 -8.30 -4.13
C VAL A 183 -10.58 -9.22 -3.13
N TYR A 184 -9.66 -8.67 -2.34
CA TYR A 184 -8.87 -9.44 -1.36
C TYR A 184 -9.71 -9.85 -0.14
N ALA A 185 -10.60 -8.95 0.32
CA ALA A 185 -11.56 -9.25 1.38
C ALA A 185 -12.44 -10.45 1.03
N GLU A 186 -12.89 -10.54 -0.22
CA GLU A 186 -13.68 -11.67 -0.70
C GLU A 186 -12.88 -12.99 -0.75
N PHE A 187 -11.62 -12.95 -1.17
CA PHE A 187 -10.75 -14.13 -1.12
C PHE A 187 -10.48 -14.60 0.32
N ILE A 188 -10.23 -13.67 1.23
CA ILE A 188 -9.97 -13.98 2.65
C ILE A 188 -11.21 -14.60 3.30
N SER A 189 -12.40 -14.03 3.07
CA SER A 189 -13.64 -14.49 3.69
C SER A 189 -14.02 -15.92 3.34
N LYS A 190 -13.58 -16.43 2.19
CA LYS A 190 -13.79 -17.85 1.81
C LYS A 190 -13.01 -18.83 2.70
N ASN A 191 -12.07 -18.35 3.49
CA ASN A 191 -11.16 -19.17 4.30
C ASN A 191 -11.35 -18.96 5.81
N ILE A 192 -12.21 -18.03 6.24
CA ILE A 192 -12.49 -17.74 7.64
C ILE A 192 -14.01 -17.63 7.86
N PRO A 193 -14.52 -17.92 9.06
CA PRO A 193 -15.96 -18.01 9.33
C PRO A 193 -16.62 -16.63 9.53
N ILE A 194 -16.51 -15.74 8.53
CA ILE A 194 -17.12 -14.41 8.58
C ILE A 194 -18.22 -14.27 7.52
N GLU A 195 -19.28 -13.54 7.88
CA GLU A 195 -20.33 -13.08 6.97
C GLU A 195 -20.03 -11.61 6.59
N ILE A 196 -19.80 -11.35 5.30
CA ILE A 196 -19.51 -9.98 4.83
C ILE A 196 -20.79 -9.26 4.46
N ILE A 197 -20.98 -8.07 5.04
CA ILE A 197 -21.92 -7.06 4.55
C ILE A 197 -21.12 -6.09 3.67
N LYS A 198 -21.36 -6.15 2.37
CA LYS A 198 -20.64 -5.37 1.35
C LYS A 198 -21.18 -3.94 1.29
N LEU A 199 -20.28 -2.95 1.44
CA LEU A 199 -20.58 -1.53 1.29
C LEU A 199 -19.55 -0.89 0.36
N ASN A 200 -19.96 -0.20 -0.71
CA ASN A 200 -19.06 0.41 -1.72
C ASN A 200 -17.95 -0.58 -2.13
N PHE A 201 -18.33 -1.82 -2.40
CA PHE A 201 -17.41 -2.96 -2.38
C PHE A 201 -16.70 -3.18 -3.71
N ASP A 202 -17.40 -2.93 -4.83
CA ASP A 202 -16.86 -3.15 -6.16
C ASP A 202 -15.90 -2.01 -6.54
N PRO A 203 -14.71 -2.33 -7.09
CA PRO A 203 -13.77 -1.31 -7.55
C PRO A 203 -14.37 -0.40 -8.62
N ASP A 204 -14.25 0.91 -8.42
CA ASP A 204 -14.73 1.91 -9.38
C ASP A 204 -13.80 3.13 -9.38
N SER A 205 -13.08 3.33 -10.48
CA SER A 205 -12.10 4.41 -10.64
C SER A 205 -12.70 5.83 -10.59
N SER A 206 -14.01 5.95 -10.72
CA SER A 206 -14.72 7.23 -10.60
C SER A 206 -14.95 7.64 -9.14
N PHE A 207 -14.80 6.72 -8.19
CA PHE A 207 -15.06 6.90 -6.77
C PHE A 207 -16.42 7.57 -6.49
N PRO A 208 -17.54 6.97 -6.89
CA PRO A 208 -18.87 7.59 -6.86
C PRO A 208 -19.33 7.96 -5.45
N ASN A 209 -18.73 7.37 -4.41
CA ASN A 209 -19.00 7.63 -3.00
C ASN A 209 -17.91 8.50 -2.34
N GLY A 210 -17.12 9.22 -3.13
CA GLY A 210 -15.97 9.99 -2.68
C GLY A 210 -14.69 9.16 -2.57
N ILE A 211 -13.57 9.86 -2.44
CA ILE A 211 -12.25 9.21 -2.29
C ILE A 211 -12.20 8.48 -0.94
N PRO A 212 -11.85 7.18 -0.93
CA PRO A 212 -11.80 6.41 0.31
C PRO A 212 -10.67 6.91 1.23
N ASN A 213 -11.04 7.60 2.27
CA ASN A 213 -10.16 8.09 3.32
C ASN A 213 -10.85 8.11 4.69
N PRO A 214 -10.92 6.98 5.40
CA PRO A 214 -11.57 6.91 6.71
C PRO A 214 -10.87 7.69 7.83
N MET A 215 -9.71 8.29 7.56
CA MET A 215 -9.10 9.24 8.49
C MET A 215 -9.92 10.52 8.63
N ILE A 216 -10.64 10.92 7.59
CA ILE A 216 -11.56 12.05 7.60
C ILE A 216 -12.87 11.59 8.24
N GLU A 217 -13.32 12.31 9.27
CA GLU A 217 -14.47 11.91 10.08
C GLU A 217 -15.75 11.80 9.27
N GLU A 218 -15.98 12.71 8.33
CA GLU A 218 -17.13 12.74 7.45
C GLU A 218 -17.26 11.48 6.59
N ASN A 219 -16.12 10.83 6.26
CA ASN A 219 -16.09 9.60 5.46
C ASN A 219 -16.41 8.34 6.27
N ARG A 220 -16.57 8.44 7.59
CA ARG A 220 -16.85 7.30 8.49
C ARG A 220 -18.33 6.98 8.59
N ALA A 221 -19.20 7.96 8.36
CA ALA A 221 -20.65 7.87 8.64
C ALA A 221 -21.32 6.68 7.96
N SER A 222 -21.01 6.42 6.70
CA SER A 222 -21.61 5.30 5.94
C SER A 222 -21.26 3.92 6.52
N THR A 223 -19.99 3.74 6.94
CA THR A 223 -19.55 2.48 7.57
C THR A 223 -20.17 2.31 8.96
N SER A 224 -20.14 3.36 9.77
CA SER A 224 -20.77 3.40 11.10
C SER A 224 -22.25 3.03 11.03
N GLN A 225 -23.01 3.67 10.15
CA GLN A 225 -24.43 3.43 9.98
C GLN A 225 -24.71 2.01 9.49
N ALA A 226 -23.92 1.51 8.54
CA ALA A 226 -24.07 0.15 8.04
C ALA A 226 -23.82 -0.92 9.11
N VAL A 227 -22.89 -0.69 10.05
CA VAL A 227 -22.67 -1.58 11.21
C VAL A 227 -23.92 -1.64 12.07
N ILE A 228 -24.51 -0.50 12.42
CA ILE A 228 -25.71 -0.39 13.25
C ILE A 228 -26.91 -1.05 12.57
N ASP A 229 -27.20 -0.70 11.32
CA ASP A 229 -28.36 -1.16 10.57
C ASP A 229 -28.37 -2.68 10.37
N ASN A 230 -27.19 -3.26 10.16
CA ASN A 230 -27.04 -4.69 9.97
C ASN A 230 -26.79 -5.47 11.26
N LYS A 231 -26.68 -4.78 12.41
CA LYS A 231 -26.29 -5.41 13.69
C LYS A 231 -25.01 -6.23 13.50
N ALA A 232 -24.02 -5.64 12.85
CA ALA A 232 -22.75 -6.30 12.60
C ALA A 232 -21.88 -6.27 13.85
N ASP A 233 -21.01 -7.26 14.00
CA ASP A 233 -20.08 -7.34 15.13
C ASP A 233 -18.90 -6.37 14.98
N LEU A 234 -18.59 -6.00 13.72
CA LEU A 234 -17.43 -5.18 13.38
C LEU A 234 -17.65 -4.47 12.05
N GLY A 235 -17.07 -3.28 11.90
CA GLY A 235 -16.89 -2.60 10.62
C GLY A 235 -15.42 -2.46 10.26
N ILE A 236 -15.09 -2.62 8.98
CA ILE A 236 -13.75 -2.39 8.44
C ILE A 236 -13.86 -1.50 7.21
N ALA A 237 -13.03 -0.45 7.16
CA ALA A 237 -12.91 0.42 5.99
C ALA A 237 -11.43 0.58 5.60
N TRP A 238 -11.17 0.84 4.31
CA TRP A 238 -9.82 1.00 3.77
C TRP A 238 -9.67 2.31 3.00
N ASP A 239 -8.44 2.74 2.80
CA ASP A 239 -8.11 3.76 1.81
C ASP A 239 -7.89 3.15 0.41
N GLY A 240 -7.64 4.00 -0.60
CA GLY A 240 -7.71 3.60 -2.01
C GLY A 240 -6.77 2.47 -2.43
N ASP A 241 -5.55 2.46 -1.93
CA ASP A 241 -4.55 1.42 -2.18
C ASP A 241 -4.39 0.44 -1.01
N PHE A 242 -5.33 0.49 -0.06
CA PHE A 242 -5.57 -0.38 1.08
C PHE A 242 -4.34 -0.77 1.92
N ASP A 243 -3.35 0.10 1.96
CA ASP A 243 -2.24 -0.05 2.92
C ASP A 243 -2.62 0.42 4.33
N ARG A 244 -3.81 1.01 4.49
CA ARG A 244 -4.40 1.40 5.77
C ARG A 244 -5.80 0.83 5.90
N CYS A 245 -6.09 0.20 7.05
CA CYS A 245 -7.41 -0.27 7.43
C CYS A 245 -7.87 0.36 8.74
N PHE A 246 -9.17 0.59 8.85
CA PHE A 246 -9.82 1.28 9.95
C PHE A 246 -10.99 0.45 10.45
N PHE A 247 -11.20 0.46 11.76
CA PHE A 247 -12.15 -0.44 12.42
C PHE A 247 -13.25 0.34 13.13
N PHE A 248 -14.41 -0.29 13.21
CA PHE A 248 -15.60 0.22 13.91
C PHE A 248 -16.13 -0.88 14.82
N ASP A 249 -16.50 -0.54 16.06
CA ASP A 249 -17.11 -1.50 16.99
C ASP A 249 -18.55 -1.86 16.60
N GLU A 250 -19.19 -2.73 17.36
CA GLU A 250 -20.57 -3.20 17.15
C GLU A 250 -21.64 -2.09 17.32
N LYS A 251 -21.24 -0.93 17.83
CA LYS A 251 -22.09 0.27 17.96
C LYS A 251 -21.84 1.29 16.85
N GLY A 252 -20.95 0.95 15.89
CA GLY A 252 -20.53 1.85 14.83
C GLY A 252 -19.54 2.92 15.26
N ASN A 253 -18.96 2.85 16.46
CA ASN A 253 -17.95 3.80 16.89
C ASN A 253 -16.63 3.48 16.21
N PHE A 254 -15.95 4.53 15.72
CA PHE A 254 -14.61 4.41 15.15
C PHE A 254 -13.59 4.04 16.23
N ILE A 255 -12.78 3.03 15.95
CA ILE A 255 -11.70 2.59 16.85
C ILE A 255 -10.40 3.27 16.44
N GLU A 256 -9.88 4.11 17.33
CA GLU A 256 -8.64 4.84 17.07
C GLU A 256 -7.43 3.90 16.88
N GLY A 257 -6.61 4.18 15.87
CA GLY A 257 -5.51 3.31 15.46
C GLY A 257 -4.50 2.97 16.55
N TYR A 258 -4.32 3.85 17.54
CA TYR A 258 -3.38 3.57 18.65
C TYR A 258 -3.83 2.42 19.56
N TYR A 259 -5.12 2.13 19.68
CA TYR A 259 -5.59 0.93 20.39
C TYR A 259 -5.24 -0.34 19.61
N LEU A 260 -5.37 -0.28 18.27
CA LEU A 260 -5.03 -1.41 17.41
C LEU A 260 -3.52 -1.72 17.42
N VAL A 261 -2.69 -0.67 17.40
CA VAL A 261 -1.22 -0.83 17.50
C VAL A 261 -0.85 -1.50 18.83
N GLY A 262 -1.46 -1.07 19.94
CA GLY A 262 -1.26 -1.71 21.24
C GLY A 262 -1.72 -3.18 21.26
N LEU A 263 -2.89 -3.48 20.66
CA LEU A 263 -3.40 -4.85 20.57
C LEU A 263 -2.47 -5.75 19.75
N LEU A 264 -1.97 -5.27 18.61
CA LEU A 264 -1.02 -5.99 17.79
C LEU A 264 0.31 -6.19 18.53
N ALA A 265 0.85 -5.15 19.16
CA ALA A 265 2.06 -5.23 19.96
C ALA A 265 1.95 -6.33 21.07
N LYS A 266 0.84 -6.34 21.81
CA LYS A 266 0.52 -7.39 22.76
C LYS A 266 0.56 -8.78 22.12
N SER A 267 -0.10 -8.94 20.98
CA SER A 267 -0.20 -10.23 20.29
C SER A 267 1.16 -10.76 19.85
N PHE A 268 2.05 -9.88 19.40
CA PHE A 268 3.43 -10.25 19.04
C PHE A 268 4.29 -10.56 20.26
N LEU A 269 4.23 -9.74 21.31
CA LEU A 269 5.06 -9.89 22.50
C LEU A 269 4.68 -11.11 23.35
N ILE A 270 3.44 -11.55 23.32
CA ILE A 270 3.04 -12.84 23.95
C ILE A 270 3.81 -14.02 23.32
N LYS A 271 4.04 -13.96 22.01
CA LYS A 271 4.75 -15.02 21.27
C LYS A 271 6.28 -14.83 21.32
N ASN A 272 6.74 -13.58 21.34
CA ASN A 272 8.15 -13.21 21.21
C ASN A 272 8.49 -12.14 22.25
N ARG A 273 8.87 -12.56 23.45
CA ARG A 273 9.27 -11.65 24.52
C ARG A 273 10.59 -10.94 24.20
N ASN A 274 10.79 -9.76 24.77
CA ASN A 274 11.97 -8.90 24.59
C ASN A 274 12.18 -8.35 23.16
N GLU A 275 11.12 -8.35 22.34
CA GLU A 275 11.17 -7.74 21.02
C GLU A 275 10.95 -6.23 21.08
N ARG A 276 11.48 -5.53 20.09
CA ARG A 276 11.31 -4.09 19.92
C ARG A 276 10.07 -3.79 19.12
N VAL A 277 9.26 -2.86 19.62
CA VAL A 277 8.06 -2.35 18.90
C VAL A 277 8.31 -0.91 18.52
N ILE A 278 8.41 -0.67 17.21
CA ILE A 278 8.54 0.68 16.64
C ILE A 278 7.17 1.30 16.55
N TYR A 279 7.02 2.56 16.99
CA TYR A 279 5.76 3.26 16.95
C TYR A 279 5.91 4.72 16.47
N ASP A 280 4.83 5.25 15.91
CA ASP A 280 4.70 6.62 15.45
C ASP A 280 4.48 7.57 16.64
N PRO A 281 5.04 8.80 16.64
CA PRO A 281 4.89 9.76 17.73
C PRO A 281 3.45 10.14 18.09
N ARG A 282 2.50 9.86 17.21
CA ARG A 282 1.06 10.10 17.44
C ARG A 282 0.39 8.95 18.19
N LEU A 283 1.07 7.83 18.43
CA LEU A 283 0.53 6.58 18.97
C LEU A 283 1.24 6.17 20.27
N THR A 284 1.41 7.11 21.21
CA THR A 284 2.39 6.99 22.28
C THR A 284 1.91 6.17 23.48
N TRP A 285 1.07 6.74 24.32
CA TRP A 285 0.85 6.25 25.69
C TRP A 285 0.35 4.82 25.77
N ASN A 286 -0.69 4.49 25.04
CA ASN A 286 -1.22 3.13 25.02
C ASN A 286 -0.19 2.12 24.48
N THR A 287 0.56 2.50 23.45
CA THR A 287 1.58 1.62 22.86
C THR A 287 2.71 1.37 23.84
N ILE A 288 3.23 2.40 24.49
CA ILE A 288 4.30 2.28 25.50
C ILE A 288 3.85 1.41 26.67
N ASP A 289 2.70 1.71 27.29
CA ASP A 289 2.17 0.95 28.43
C ASP A 289 2.00 -0.54 28.09
N VAL A 290 1.43 -0.84 26.93
CA VAL A 290 1.24 -2.23 26.50
C VAL A 290 2.58 -2.91 26.24
N VAL A 291 3.51 -2.27 25.53
CA VAL A 291 4.80 -2.86 25.17
C VAL A 291 5.60 -3.17 26.43
N GLU A 292 5.71 -2.22 27.37
CA GLU A 292 6.42 -2.42 28.65
C GLU A 292 5.77 -3.52 29.50
N ARG A 293 4.43 -3.52 29.60
CA ARG A 293 3.67 -4.54 30.35
C ARG A 293 3.91 -5.96 29.86
N TYR A 294 4.13 -6.13 28.54
CA TYR A 294 4.39 -7.45 27.93
C TYR A 294 5.88 -7.74 27.71
N GLY A 295 6.77 -6.91 28.29
CA GLY A 295 8.21 -7.16 28.36
C GLY A 295 8.93 -6.89 27.05
N GLY A 296 8.46 -5.92 26.25
CA GLY A 296 9.11 -5.44 25.05
C GLY A 296 9.76 -4.06 25.25
N ASP A 297 10.45 -3.60 24.23
CA ASP A 297 11.09 -2.29 24.13
C ASP A 297 10.30 -1.39 23.18
N ALA A 298 9.76 -0.26 23.66
CA ALA A 298 9.01 0.71 22.86
C ALA A 298 9.96 1.75 22.23
N ILE A 299 10.08 1.76 20.91
CA ILE A 299 10.99 2.66 20.18
C ILE A 299 10.20 3.65 19.35
N GLN A 300 10.31 4.93 19.68
CA GLN A 300 9.69 5.99 18.88
C GLN A 300 10.47 6.26 17.59
N CYS A 301 9.76 6.33 16.47
CA CYS A 301 10.32 6.66 15.16
C CYS A 301 9.64 7.89 14.58
N GLN A 302 10.26 8.52 13.60
CA GLN A 302 9.65 9.61 12.84
C GLN A 302 8.39 9.11 12.09
N SER A 303 7.37 9.97 11.99
CA SER A 303 6.14 9.65 11.26
C SER A 303 6.39 9.42 9.78
N GLY A 304 5.84 8.36 9.25
CA GLY A 304 5.89 7.99 7.84
C GLY A 304 6.21 6.51 7.63
N HIS A 305 5.49 5.86 6.72
CA HIS A 305 5.62 4.42 6.48
C HIS A 305 7.05 4.01 6.08
N SER A 306 7.76 4.88 5.37
CA SER A 306 9.13 4.60 4.90
C SER A 306 10.20 4.75 6.00
N PHE A 307 9.87 5.37 7.13
CA PHE A 307 10.78 5.48 8.27
C PHE A 307 10.56 4.35 9.28
N ILE A 308 9.34 3.80 9.32
CA ILE A 308 8.98 2.72 10.25
C ILE A 308 9.35 1.35 9.66
N LYS A 309 9.21 1.18 8.35
CA LYS A 309 9.57 -0.04 7.61
C LYS A 309 11.05 -0.09 7.25
#